data_03a4116d252c487c89b81f134aba5912
#
_entry.id   03a4116d252c487c89b81f134aba5912
#
_cell.length_a   1.000
_cell.length_b   1.000
_cell.length_c   1.000
_cell.angle_alpha   90.00
_cell.angle_beta   90.00
_cell.angle_gamma   90.00
#
_symmetry.space_group_name_H-M   'P 1'
#
loop_
_entity.id
_entity.type
_entity.pdbx_description
1 polymer ?
#
loop_
_entity_poly.entity_id
_entity_poly.type
_entity_poly.pdbx_seq_one_letter_code
_entity_poly.pdbx_strand_id
1 'polypeptide(L)'
;MKTAIWIVASLGLALPVVAAAQPPQGGGRMFERMDANGDGKLDKAEITKMMEMRAERRGDATLKSPEKIDAFIKRADANGDGAVDKAEMQATRKMRAAPPPPPPAEGEGEGEP
;
A
#
# COMPACT_ATOMS: atom_id res chain seq x y z
N MET A 1 29.45 54.13 39.79
CA MET A 1 28.95 52.76 39.85
C MET A 1 28.18 52.48 38.57
N LYS A 2 28.76 51.74 37.69
CA LYS A 2 28.16 51.45 36.42
C LYS A 2 27.69 50.02 36.40
N THR A 3 26.42 49.80 36.59
CA THR A 3 25.78 48.50 36.44
C THR A 3 25.48 48.30 35.00
N ALA A 4 26.26 47.49 34.33
CA ALA A 4 25.96 47.07 32.95
C ALA A 4 24.89 45.99 33.01
N ILE A 5 23.71 46.34 32.60
CA ILE A 5 22.61 45.39 32.44
C ILE A 5 22.84 44.68 31.12
N TRP A 6 23.36 43.49 31.17
CA TRP A 6 23.38 42.63 30.02
C TRP A 6 21.98 42.06 29.76
N ILE A 7 21.27 42.66 28.85
CA ILE A 7 20.06 42.04 28.34
C ILE A 7 20.47 40.93 27.40
N VAL A 8 20.49 39.73 27.94
CA VAL A 8 20.60 38.54 27.13
C VAL A 8 19.26 38.37 26.42
N ALA A 9 19.16 38.89 25.22
CA ALA A 9 18.08 38.55 24.35
C ALA A 9 18.27 37.08 23.96
N SER A 10 17.62 36.21 24.70
CA SER A 10 17.47 34.82 24.30
C SER A 10 16.57 34.77 23.07
N LEU A 11 17.20 34.81 21.93
CA LEU A 11 16.54 34.53 20.68
C LEU A 11 16.16 33.05 20.70
N GLY A 12 14.97 32.78 21.20
CA GLY A 12 14.37 31.46 21.13
C GLY A 12 14.17 31.09 19.68
N LEU A 13 15.12 30.36 19.15
CA LEU A 13 14.97 29.71 17.86
C LEU A 13 13.93 28.63 18.03
N ALA A 14 12.68 28.97 17.85
CA ALA A 14 11.62 27.98 17.71
C ALA A 14 11.88 27.23 16.43
N LEU A 15 12.59 26.13 16.53
CA LEU A 15 12.67 25.17 15.45
C LEU A 15 11.24 24.69 15.20
N PRO A 16 10.75 24.79 13.97
CA PRO A 16 9.50 24.14 13.67
C PRO A 16 9.74 22.66 13.91
N VAL A 17 9.06 22.11 14.88
CA VAL A 17 8.93 20.67 15.01
C VAL A 17 8.19 20.25 13.75
N VAL A 18 8.94 19.90 12.75
CA VAL A 18 8.38 19.14 11.65
C VAL A 18 7.93 17.84 12.31
N ALA A 19 6.66 17.77 12.61
CA ALA A 19 6.05 16.51 12.94
C ALA A 19 6.32 15.62 11.74
N ALA A 20 7.33 14.78 11.86
CA ALA A 20 7.58 13.75 10.88
C ALA A 20 6.31 12.91 10.86
N ALA A 21 5.52 13.10 9.83
CA ALA A 21 4.40 12.24 9.58
C ALA A 21 4.97 10.82 9.60
N GLN A 22 4.58 10.04 10.59
CA GLN A 22 5.02 8.67 10.67
C GLN A 22 4.61 7.99 9.37
N PRO A 23 5.54 7.39 8.64
CA PRO A 23 5.17 6.68 7.43
C PRO A 23 4.15 5.62 7.81
N PRO A 24 3.08 5.47 7.05
CA PRO A 24 2.05 4.48 7.33
C PRO A 24 2.71 3.13 7.52
N GLN A 25 2.59 2.62 8.71
CA GLN A 25 3.24 1.37 9.08
C GLN A 25 2.64 0.23 8.27
N GLY A 26 3.46 -0.42 7.48
CA GLY A 26 3.20 -1.71 6.89
C GLY A 26 2.89 -1.76 5.39
N GLY A 27 2.29 -0.76 4.79
CA GLY A 27 1.93 -0.81 3.36
C GLY A 27 2.82 0.04 2.45
N GLY A 28 3.25 1.19 2.94
CA GLY A 28 3.99 2.16 2.16
C GLY A 28 5.40 1.70 1.79
N ARG A 29 6.12 1.13 2.75
CA ARG A 29 7.49 0.66 2.51
C ARG A 29 7.59 -0.46 1.49
N MET A 30 6.58 -1.30 1.41
CA MET A 30 6.55 -2.38 0.44
C MET A 30 6.25 -1.83 -0.96
N PHE A 31 5.36 -0.86 -1.04
CA PHE A 31 5.07 -0.14 -2.28
C PHE A 31 6.31 0.58 -2.81
N GLU A 32 6.98 1.36 -1.98
CA GLU A 32 8.22 2.09 -2.33
C GLU A 32 9.37 1.17 -2.79
N ARG A 33 9.44 -0.04 -2.27
CA ARG A 33 10.42 -1.04 -2.73
C ARG A 33 10.09 -1.63 -4.09
N MET A 34 8.82 -1.62 -4.46
CA MET A 34 8.33 -2.17 -5.71
C MET A 34 8.32 -1.13 -6.80
N ASP A 35 8.03 0.12 -6.42
CA ASP A 35 8.11 1.30 -7.28
C ASP A 35 9.58 1.67 -7.49
N ALA A 36 10.21 0.99 -8.45
CA ALA A 36 11.63 1.17 -8.74
C ALA A 36 11.91 2.46 -9.51
N ASN A 37 10.93 2.94 -10.27
CA ASN A 37 11.04 4.18 -11.03
C ASN A 37 10.61 5.42 -10.24
N GLY A 38 9.94 5.24 -9.08
CA GLY A 38 9.54 6.33 -8.21
C GLY A 38 8.40 7.20 -8.73
N ASP A 39 7.58 6.67 -9.63
CA ASP A 39 6.46 7.41 -10.21
C ASP A 39 5.17 7.38 -9.38
N GLY A 40 5.19 6.64 -8.27
CA GLY A 40 4.05 6.49 -7.37
C GLY A 40 3.01 5.47 -7.83
N LYS A 41 3.33 4.70 -8.85
CA LYS A 41 2.50 3.62 -9.39
C LYS A 41 3.33 2.38 -9.63
N LEU A 42 2.69 1.24 -9.63
CA LEU A 42 3.32 -0.02 -10.01
C LEU A 42 2.88 -0.38 -11.43
N ASP A 43 3.80 -0.28 -12.35
CA ASP A 43 3.56 -0.69 -13.72
C ASP A 43 3.61 -2.22 -13.86
N LYS A 44 3.30 -2.73 -15.04
CA LYS A 44 3.29 -4.17 -15.32
C LYS A 44 4.65 -4.82 -15.05
N ALA A 45 5.76 -4.15 -15.36
CA ALA A 45 7.10 -4.68 -15.13
C ALA A 45 7.41 -4.80 -13.63
N GLU A 46 7.05 -3.82 -12.84
CA GLU A 46 7.22 -3.81 -11.39
C GLU A 46 6.32 -4.83 -10.70
N ILE A 47 5.08 -4.95 -11.18
CA ILE A 47 4.15 -5.99 -10.70
C ILE A 47 4.67 -7.38 -11.05
N THR A 48 5.24 -7.57 -12.23
CA THR A 48 5.88 -8.83 -12.62
C THR A 48 6.99 -9.20 -11.63
N LYS A 49 7.88 -8.26 -11.36
CA LYS A 49 8.96 -8.45 -10.38
C LYS A 49 8.44 -8.75 -8.98
N MET A 50 7.38 -8.08 -8.56
CA MET A 50 6.70 -8.37 -7.30
C MET A 50 6.17 -9.80 -7.25
N MET A 51 5.52 -10.24 -8.32
CA MET A 51 4.97 -11.58 -8.40
C MET A 51 6.05 -12.65 -8.45
N GLU A 52 7.17 -12.40 -9.11
CA GLU A 52 8.35 -13.27 -9.10
C GLU A 52 8.89 -13.47 -7.69
N MET A 53 9.15 -12.39 -6.97
CA MET A 53 9.60 -12.47 -5.58
C MET A 53 8.60 -13.21 -4.68
N ARG A 54 7.32 -13.04 -4.93
CA ARG A 54 6.26 -13.73 -4.20
C ARG A 54 6.23 -15.22 -4.53
N ALA A 55 6.41 -15.56 -5.80
CA ALA A 55 6.50 -16.94 -6.28
C ALA A 55 7.67 -17.69 -5.62
N GLU A 56 8.83 -17.06 -5.56
CA GLU A 56 10.01 -17.61 -4.90
C GLU A 56 9.79 -17.83 -3.41
N ARG A 57 9.22 -16.86 -2.71
CA ARG A 57 8.94 -16.97 -1.27
C ARG A 57 7.95 -18.07 -0.93
N ARG A 58 7.00 -18.33 -1.80
CA ARG A 58 5.95 -19.33 -1.60
C ARG A 58 6.27 -20.68 -2.22
N GLY A 59 7.30 -20.75 -3.06
CA GLY A 59 7.60 -21.92 -3.86
C GLY A 59 6.54 -22.23 -4.91
N ASP A 60 5.79 -21.21 -5.33
CA ASP A 60 4.68 -21.34 -6.28
C ASP A 60 5.01 -20.56 -7.58
N ALA A 61 5.58 -21.27 -8.53
CA ALA A 61 5.95 -20.69 -9.82
C ALA A 61 4.76 -20.19 -10.65
N THR A 62 3.55 -20.62 -10.36
CA THR A 62 2.36 -20.20 -11.10
C THR A 62 2.03 -18.72 -10.87
N LEU A 63 2.47 -18.15 -9.75
CA LEU A 63 2.23 -16.74 -9.44
C LEU A 63 2.92 -15.78 -10.41
N LYS A 64 4.01 -16.19 -11.05
CA LYS A 64 4.73 -15.39 -12.04
C LYS A 64 4.24 -15.57 -13.48
N SER A 65 3.19 -16.35 -13.69
CA SER A 65 2.62 -16.51 -15.02
C SER A 65 1.99 -15.20 -15.53
N PRO A 66 2.13 -14.88 -16.81
CA PRO A 66 1.56 -13.66 -17.39
C PRO A 66 0.07 -13.50 -17.10
N GLU A 67 -0.66 -14.59 -17.16
CA GLU A 67 -2.10 -14.63 -16.88
C GLU A 67 -2.45 -14.19 -15.47
N LYS A 68 -1.65 -14.63 -14.47
CA LYS A 68 -1.83 -14.23 -13.07
C LYS A 68 -1.46 -12.79 -12.84
N ILE A 69 -0.43 -12.31 -13.52
CA ILE A 69 0.00 -10.91 -13.48
C ILE A 69 -1.09 -10.01 -14.06
N ASP A 70 -1.59 -10.33 -15.24
CA ASP A 70 -2.66 -9.56 -15.89
C ASP A 70 -3.96 -9.60 -15.08
N ALA A 71 -4.31 -10.75 -14.52
CA ALA A 71 -5.46 -10.87 -13.63
C ALA A 71 -5.31 -10.05 -12.35
N PHE A 72 -4.09 -9.96 -11.81
CA PHE A 72 -3.82 -9.12 -10.66
C PHE A 72 -3.98 -7.63 -10.98
N ILE A 73 -3.39 -7.18 -12.09
CA ILE A 73 -3.50 -5.80 -12.55
C ILE A 73 -4.98 -5.46 -12.78
N LYS A 74 -5.69 -6.28 -13.53
CA LYS A 74 -7.11 -6.07 -13.84
C LYS A 74 -8.00 -6.00 -12.59
N ARG A 75 -7.63 -6.71 -11.53
CA ARG A 75 -8.36 -6.65 -10.25
C ARG A 75 -7.98 -5.44 -9.42
N ALA A 76 -6.70 -5.08 -9.43
CA ALA A 76 -6.15 -4.03 -8.59
C ALA A 76 -6.32 -2.64 -9.20
N ASP A 77 -6.22 -2.53 -10.52
CA ASP A 77 -6.40 -1.30 -11.28
C ASP A 77 -7.89 -0.94 -11.34
N ALA A 78 -8.31 -0.07 -10.45
CA ALA A 78 -9.69 0.38 -10.39
C ALA A 78 -9.99 1.52 -11.39
N ASN A 79 -8.96 2.29 -11.74
CA ASN A 79 -9.11 3.43 -12.66
C ASN A 79 -8.88 3.08 -14.12
N GLY A 80 -8.32 1.90 -14.42
CA GLY A 80 -8.10 1.41 -15.77
C GLY A 80 -6.90 2.03 -16.49
N ASP A 81 -5.93 2.57 -15.77
CA ASP A 81 -4.72 3.18 -16.35
C ASP A 81 -3.61 2.17 -16.69
N GLY A 82 -3.81 0.90 -16.34
CA GLY A 82 -2.84 -0.17 -16.59
C GLY A 82 -1.72 -0.27 -15.57
N ALA A 83 -1.77 0.52 -14.53
CA ALA A 83 -0.85 0.49 -13.39
C ALA A 83 -1.63 0.42 -12.09
N VAL A 84 -0.97 0.15 -11.00
CA VAL A 84 -1.60 0.07 -9.66
C VAL A 84 -0.98 1.13 -8.77
N ASP A 85 -1.76 2.11 -8.37
CA ASP A 85 -1.31 3.13 -7.46
C ASP A 85 -1.35 2.67 -5.99
N LYS A 86 -0.83 3.51 -5.11
CA LYS A 86 -0.77 3.22 -3.67
C LYS A 86 -2.16 3.02 -3.05
N ALA A 87 -3.14 3.82 -3.45
CA ALA A 87 -4.50 3.74 -2.95
C ALA A 87 -5.18 2.46 -3.42
N GLU A 88 -5.02 2.10 -4.68
CA GLU A 88 -5.51 0.86 -5.27
C GLU A 88 -4.89 -0.38 -4.63
N MET A 89 -3.59 -0.33 -4.37
CA MET A 89 -2.90 -1.41 -3.66
C MET A 89 -3.44 -1.58 -2.22
N GLN A 90 -3.73 -0.49 -1.53
CA GLN A 90 -4.32 -0.54 -0.20
C GLN A 90 -5.76 -1.08 -0.24
N ALA A 91 -6.55 -0.68 -1.22
CA ALA A 91 -7.90 -1.20 -1.42
C ALA A 91 -7.89 -2.71 -1.68
N THR A 92 -6.98 -3.17 -2.53
CA THR A 92 -6.81 -4.60 -2.81
C THR A 92 -6.44 -5.40 -1.55
N ARG A 93 -5.61 -4.83 -0.69
CA ARG A 93 -5.27 -5.45 0.60
C ARG A 93 -6.45 -5.53 1.55
N LYS A 94 -7.24 -4.47 1.63
CA LYS A 94 -8.46 -4.44 2.46
C LYS A 94 -9.46 -5.51 2.00
N MET A 95 -9.66 -5.64 0.71
CA MET A 95 -10.52 -6.69 0.15
C MET A 95 -10.02 -8.10 0.49
N ARG A 96 -8.70 -8.29 0.49
CA ARG A 96 -8.11 -9.59 0.83
C ARG A 96 -8.14 -9.89 2.32
N ALA A 97 -8.07 -8.87 3.16
CA ALA A 97 -8.13 -8.99 4.61
C ALA A 97 -9.58 -9.06 5.12
N ALA A 98 -10.55 -8.65 4.32
CA ALA A 98 -11.95 -8.82 4.66
C ALA A 98 -12.30 -10.31 4.72
N PRO A 99 -13.01 -10.75 5.75
CA PRO A 99 -13.52 -12.11 5.77
C PRO A 99 -14.39 -12.35 4.53
N PRO A 100 -14.35 -13.54 3.96
CA PRO A 100 -15.22 -13.86 2.85
C PRO A 100 -16.66 -13.56 3.27
N PRO A 101 -17.48 -13.02 2.36
CA PRO A 101 -18.87 -12.83 2.65
C PRO A 101 -19.44 -14.18 3.11
N PRO A 102 -20.32 -14.17 4.10
CA PRO A 102 -20.95 -15.42 4.51
C PRO A 102 -21.58 -16.07 3.26
N PRO A 103 -21.47 -17.36 3.14
CA PRO A 103 -22.12 -18.06 2.03
C PRO A 103 -23.59 -17.60 1.98
N PRO A 104 -24.14 -17.36 0.80
CA PRO A 104 -25.56 -17.07 0.71
C PRO A 104 -26.26 -18.12 1.54
N ALA A 105 -27.04 -17.68 2.50
CA ALA A 105 -27.84 -18.60 3.27
C ALA A 105 -28.53 -19.47 2.24
N GLU A 106 -28.11 -20.71 2.15
CA GLU A 106 -28.89 -21.70 1.42
C GLU A 106 -30.16 -21.84 2.24
N GLY A 107 -30.92 -20.76 2.06
CA GLY A 107 -32.21 -20.68 2.56
C GLY A 107 -32.87 -21.85 2.05
N GLU A 108 -33.52 -22.15 2.77
CA GLU A 108 -34.91 -22.30 2.64
C GLU A 108 -35.09 -22.93 1.31
N GLY A 109 -34.50 -24.09 1.16
CA GLY A 109 -35.04 -25.01 0.22
C GLY A 109 -36.52 -24.96 0.47
N GLU A 110 -37.24 -24.40 -0.45
CA GLU A 110 -38.63 -24.41 -0.50
C GLU A 110 -39.11 -25.75 -0.04
N GLY A 111 -39.57 -25.77 1.15
CA GLY A 111 -40.30 -26.94 1.60
C GLY A 111 -41.42 -27.15 0.64
N GLU A 112 -41.18 -27.93 -0.36
CA GLU A 112 -42.24 -28.37 -1.21
C GLU A 112 -43.26 -29.12 -0.43
N PRO A 113 -44.49 -28.74 -0.52
CA PRO A 113 -45.54 -29.59 0.05
C PRO A 113 -45.62 -30.92 -0.67
#